data_1a60ad22d6fb06f87972076d513327ff
#
_entry.id   1a60ad22d6fb06f87972076d513327ff
#
_cell.length_a   1.000
_cell.length_b   1.000
_cell.length_c   1.000
_cell.angle_alpha   90.00
_cell.angle_beta   90.00
_cell.angle_gamma   90.00
#
_symmetry.space_group_name_H-M   'P 1'
#
loop_
_entity.id
_entity.type
_entity.pdbx_description
1 polymer ?
#
loop_
_entity_poly.entity_id
_entity_poly.type
_entity_poly.pdbx_seq_one_letter_code
_entity_poly.pdbx_strand_id
1 'polypeptide(L)'
;MKKKYEPLFEPYTLNNGVKIKNRLTVAPLTIYDSGNNGELTPTAREFWRDRFNGFGMFIMPFTNVSPNGVGFESPDAFNESNLATLKEYVKISHDQGAKIIMQIGHSGYKDNRSMTRGYNVVSVSDNRRKRTRVMTTIEVQEMVKKFANAAKLGIEAGMDGVEIQGSNGWLIEQFFSGNTNSRTDNCGGSLEARMNFPLTVIDAIDRVRKQYNRPDFIIGYRFSPERPGQGFTMKDSLQLIDRLVEKPLQYVHVSLLGFYSHARRGADTSLTRMKIFHDRINGRLPLIGVGSLYTADQILDAYNTGWAEFVALGRTVMLNPNLIELIKEDREKEIQTHFDWDKKNFYRYTPAMLQAKSEGMDLARRTPHRIRH
;
A
#
# COMPACT_ATOMS: atom_id res chain seq x y z
N MET A 1 13.07 0.57 27.41
CA MET A 1 11.70 0.82 26.88
C MET A 1 10.72 0.94 28.03
N LYS A 2 9.88 1.96 28.00
CA LYS A 2 8.81 2.10 28.99
C LYS A 2 7.80 0.97 28.88
N LYS A 3 7.38 0.42 30.01
CA LYS A 3 6.42 -0.72 30.07
C LYS A 3 5.13 -0.49 29.28
N LYS A 4 4.64 0.76 29.24
CA LYS A 4 3.42 1.09 28.49
C LYS A 4 3.49 0.75 26.99
N TYR A 5 4.69 0.72 26.37
CA TYR A 5 4.85 0.42 24.94
C TYR A 5 5.05 -1.07 24.62
N GLU A 6 5.18 -1.94 25.62
CA GLU A 6 5.35 -3.40 25.43
C GLU A 6 4.30 -4.01 24.51
N PRO A 7 2.99 -3.63 24.60
CA PRO A 7 1.96 -4.20 23.72
C PRO A 7 2.22 -4.01 22.22
N LEU A 8 2.91 -2.93 21.83
CA LEU A 8 3.29 -2.70 20.42
C LEU A 8 4.31 -3.71 19.90
N PHE A 9 5.05 -4.36 20.80
CA PHE A 9 6.12 -5.31 20.47
C PHE A 9 5.73 -6.77 20.67
N GLU A 10 4.47 -7.05 21.01
CA GLU A 10 3.94 -8.40 21.07
C GLU A 10 3.81 -9.00 19.66
N PRO A 11 4.19 -10.27 19.47
CA PRO A 11 4.06 -10.90 18.18
C PRO A 11 2.58 -11.17 17.83
N TYR A 12 2.34 -11.37 16.54
CA TYR A 12 1.05 -11.79 15.99
C TYR A 12 1.24 -12.95 15.01
N THR A 13 0.42 -13.97 15.09
CA THR A 13 0.43 -15.09 14.14
C THR A 13 -0.71 -14.92 13.15
N LEU A 14 -0.38 -14.79 11.86
CA LEU A 14 -1.35 -14.70 10.77
C LEU A 14 -2.07 -16.06 10.57
N ASN A 15 -3.19 -16.05 9.86
CA ASN A 15 -4.02 -17.24 9.60
C ASN A 15 -3.33 -18.35 8.78
N ASN A 16 -2.21 -18.05 8.13
CA ASN A 16 -1.35 -19.03 7.44
C ASN A 16 -0.16 -19.52 8.31
N GLY A 17 -0.17 -19.20 9.61
CA GLY A 17 0.86 -19.62 10.56
C GLY A 17 2.13 -18.75 10.60
N VAL A 18 2.23 -17.73 9.74
CA VAL A 18 3.39 -16.82 9.73
C VAL A 18 3.35 -15.91 10.96
N LYS A 19 4.44 -15.91 11.72
CA LYS A 19 4.60 -15.05 12.89
C LYS A 19 5.23 -13.71 12.50
N ILE A 20 4.54 -12.64 12.79
CA ILE A 20 5.05 -11.25 12.72
C ILE A 20 5.54 -10.88 14.12
N LYS A 21 6.78 -10.39 14.22
CA LYS A 21 7.46 -10.22 15.53
C LYS A 21 6.87 -9.11 16.41
N ASN A 22 6.11 -8.17 15.83
CA ASN A 22 5.41 -7.09 16.57
C ASN A 22 4.26 -6.48 15.74
N ARG A 23 3.62 -5.45 16.30
CA ARG A 23 2.41 -4.80 15.75
C ARG A 23 2.71 -3.61 14.83
N LEU A 24 3.99 -3.31 14.57
CA LEU A 24 4.42 -2.12 13.86
C LEU A 24 4.82 -2.45 12.42
N THR A 25 4.29 -1.69 11.49
CA THR A 25 4.51 -1.87 10.05
C THR A 25 5.00 -0.56 9.42
N VAL A 26 6.01 -0.63 8.56
CA VAL A 26 6.35 0.50 7.68
C VAL A 26 5.34 0.54 6.55
N ALA A 27 4.59 1.63 6.46
CA ALA A 27 3.61 1.85 5.40
C ALA A 27 4.30 1.96 4.01
N PRO A 28 3.62 1.63 2.90
CA PRO A 28 4.16 1.83 1.57
C PRO A 28 4.36 3.33 1.29
N LEU A 29 5.62 3.71 1.08
CA LEU A 29 6.07 5.09 0.88
C LEU A 29 6.58 5.28 -0.53
N THR A 30 6.07 6.28 -1.25
CA THR A 30 6.64 6.71 -2.52
C THR A 30 7.81 7.66 -2.25
N ILE A 31 8.99 7.33 -2.74
CA ILE A 31 10.22 8.12 -2.56
C ILE A 31 10.68 8.81 -3.85
N TYR A 32 9.94 8.61 -4.97
CA TYR A 32 10.23 9.20 -6.28
C TYR A 32 11.69 9.02 -6.71
N ASP A 33 12.24 7.84 -6.47
CA ASP A 33 13.64 7.54 -6.76
C ASP A 33 13.79 6.06 -7.12
N SER A 34 13.72 5.78 -8.40
CA SER A 34 14.08 4.52 -9.01
C SER A 34 14.74 4.75 -10.36
N GLY A 35 15.59 3.84 -10.78
CA GLY A 35 16.17 3.86 -12.11
C GLY A 35 15.11 3.65 -13.21
N ASN A 36 15.54 3.80 -14.47
CA ASN A 36 14.65 3.75 -15.63
C ASN A 36 13.89 2.43 -15.81
N ASN A 37 14.37 1.33 -15.21
CA ASN A 37 13.72 0.03 -15.20
C ASN A 37 13.31 -0.40 -13.80
N GLY A 38 13.03 0.57 -12.92
CA GLY A 38 12.63 0.32 -11.54
C GLY A 38 13.77 -0.07 -10.60
N GLU A 39 15.05 0.11 -11.00
CA GLU A 39 16.21 -0.27 -10.21
C GLU A 39 16.30 0.55 -8.92
N LEU A 40 16.87 -0.06 -7.89
CA LEU A 40 17.17 0.61 -6.64
C LEU A 40 18.41 1.52 -6.81
N THR A 41 18.22 2.82 -6.69
CA THR A 41 19.31 3.81 -6.81
C THR A 41 20.19 3.86 -5.55
N PRO A 42 21.41 4.43 -5.61
CA PRO A 42 22.23 4.63 -4.41
C PRO A 42 21.52 5.50 -3.36
N THR A 43 20.79 6.54 -3.77
CA THR A 43 20.04 7.42 -2.87
C THR A 43 18.84 6.73 -2.26
N ALA A 44 18.15 5.86 -2.99
CA ALA A 44 17.09 5.02 -2.45
C ALA A 44 17.63 3.99 -1.43
N ARG A 45 18.80 3.37 -1.69
CA ARG A 45 19.48 2.49 -0.71
C ARG A 45 19.77 3.22 0.59
N GLU A 46 20.32 4.43 0.48
CA GLU A 46 20.65 5.26 1.63
C GLU A 46 19.38 5.67 2.40
N PHE A 47 18.29 5.98 1.70
CA PHE A 47 17.01 6.27 2.35
C PHE A 47 16.49 5.07 3.14
N TRP A 48 16.54 3.84 2.60
CA TRP A 48 16.02 2.64 3.25
C TRP A 48 16.92 2.06 4.34
N ARG A 49 18.17 2.48 4.41
CA ARG A 49 19.11 2.02 5.43
C ARG A 49 18.58 2.34 6.84
N ASP A 50 18.55 1.34 7.70
CA ASP A 50 18.14 1.35 9.11
C ASP A 50 16.65 1.62 9.39
N ARG A 51 15.85 2.02 8.39
CA ARG A 51 14.43 2.40 8.60
C ARG A 51 13.52 1.27 9.02
N PHE A 52 13.92 0.03 8.79
CA PHE A 52 13.13 -1.15 9.13
C PHE A 52 13.56 -1.80 10.44
N ASN A 53 14.64 -1.32 11.04
CA ASN A 53 15.13 -1.84 12.30
C ASN A 53 14.03 -1.84 13.36
N GLY A 54 13.74 -3.02 13.91
CA GLY A 54 12.74 -3.19 14.95
C GLY A 54 11.28 -3.27 14.48
N PHE A 55 10.96 -3.03 13.20
CA PHE A 55 9.62 -3.24 12.65
C PHE A 55 9.33 -4.71 12.39
N GLY A 56 8.04 -5.10 12.50
CA GLY A 56 7.57 -6.44 12.15
C GLY A 56 7.47 -6.66 10.65
N MET A 57 6.97 -5.64 9.93
CA MET A 57 6.78 -5.69 8.48
C MET A 57 7.23 -4.37 7.82
N PHE A 58 7.70 -4.49 6.60
CA PHE A 58 7.88 -3.39 5.65
C PHE A 58 7.02 -3.66 4.42
N ILE A 59 6.09 -2.77 4.12
CA ILE A 59 5.35 -2.80 2.87
C ILE A 59 6.10 -1.89 1.88
N MET A 60 6.59 -2.51 0.80
CA MET A 60 7.36 -1.83 -0.24
C MET A 60 6.58 -0.66 -0.87
N PRO A 61 7.29 0.30 -1.48
CA PRO A 61 6.67 1.26 -2.39
C PRO A 61 5.79 0.56 -3.44
N PHE A 62 4.84 1.33 -3.99
CA PHE A 62 4.06 0.89 -5.14
C PHE A 62 4.98 0.33 -6.23
N THR A 63 4.77 -0.93 -6.60
CA THR A 63 5.58 -1.68 -7.57
C THR A 63 4.75 -1.98 -8.80
N ASN A 64 5.23 -1.59 -9.98
CA ASN A 64 4.48 -1.68 -11.22
C ASN A 64 4.40 -3.12 -11.72
N VAL A 65 3.21 -3.58 -12.06
CA VAL A 65 2.97 -4.93 -12.64
C VAL A 65 3.04 -4.94 -14.17
N SER A 66 3.21 -3.78 -14.80
CA SER A 66 3.21 -3.64 -16.26
C SER A 66 3.87 -2.32 -16.67
N PRO A 67 4.60 -2.28 -17.80
CA PRO A 67 5.27 -1.07 -18.25
C PRO A 67 4.30 0.05 -18.65
N ASN A 68 3.04 -0.26 -18.94
CA ASN A 68 2.00 0.74 -19.21
C ASN A 68 1.20 1.11 -17.95
N GLY A 69 1.70 0.79 -16.77
CA GLY A 69 1.08 1.11 -15.49
C GLY A 69 1.92 2.01 -14.60
N VAL A 70 2.91 2.70 -15.15
CA VAL A 70 3.88 3.51 -14.40
C VAL A 70 3.36 4.93 -14.23
N GLY A 71 2.99 5.30 -13.01
CA GLY A 71 2.49 6.65 -12.70
C GLY A 71 3.53 7.60 -12.10
N PHE A 72 4.65 7.07 -11.61
CA PHE A 72 5.78 7.79 -11.00
C PHE A 72 6.98 6.86 -10.86
N GLU A 73 8.16 7.40 -10.53
CA GLU A 73 9.38 6.61 -10.31
C GLU A 73 9.16 5.64 -9.13
N SER A 74 9.18 4.35 -9.45
CA SER A 74 8.89 3.28 -8.50
C SER A 74 9.44 1.93 -9.01
N PRO A 75 9.59 0.92 -8.14
CA PRO A 75 10.06 -0.39 -8.55
C PRO A 75 9.15 -1.05 -9.58
N ASP A 76 9.71 -1.96 -10.36
CA ASP A 76 9.03 -2.77 -11.35
C ASP A 76 9.03 -4.26 -10.96
N ALA A 77 7.96 -4.98 -11.30
CA ALA A 77 7.82 -6.42 -11.14
C ALA A 77 7.01 -7.02 -12.30
N PHE A 78 7.48 -6.86 -13.54
CA PHE A 78 6.77 -7.35 -14.72
C PHE A 78 7.57 -8.28 -15.63
N ASN A 79 8.87 -8.38 -15.43
CA ASN A 79 9.73 -9.35 -16.11
C ASN A 79 10.91 -9.80 -15.24
N GLU A 80 11.64 -10.84 -15.69
CA GLU A 80 12.74 -11.44 -14.93
C GLU A 80 13.93 -10.51 -14.71
N SER A 81 14.13 -9.49 -15.54
CA SER A 81 15.19 -8.49 -15.34
C SER A 81 15.01 -7.69 -14.04
N ASN A 82 13.79 -7.65 -13.49
CA ASN A 82 13.51 -6.97 -12.23
C ASN A 82 13.95 -7.78 -11.00
N LEU A 83 14.24 -9.09 -11.15
CA LEU A 83 14.56 -9.97 -10.01
C LEU A 83 15.76 -9.49 -9.20
N ALA A 84 16.78 -8.94 -9.83
CA ALA A 84 17.97 -8.45 -9.12
C ALA A 84 17.61 -7.34 -8.13
N THR A 85 16.83 -6.35 -8.58
CA THR A 85 16.33 -5.25 -7.75
C THR A 85 15.42 -5.77 -6.63
N LEU A 86 14.49 -6.68 -6.94
CA LEU A 86 13.59 -7.24 -5.94
C LEU A 86 14.35 -8.02 -4.86
N LYS A 87 15.36 -8.80 -5.22
CA LYS A 87 16.24 -9.51 -4.27
C LYS A 87 17.03 -8.54 -3.38
N GLU A 88 17.43 -7.40 -3.92
CA GLU A 88 18.11 -6.36 -3.15
C GLU A 88 17.18 -5.75 -2.09
N TYR A 89 15.92 -5.43 -2.42
CA TYR A 89 14.92 -5.02 -1.43
C TYR A 89 14.71 -6.07 -0.34
N VAL A 90 14.62 -7.35 -0.71
CA VAL A 90 14.52 -8.46 0.25
C VAL A 90 15.71 -8.44 1.21
N LYS A 91 16.92 -8.35 0.67
CA LYS A 91 18.14 -8.31 1.48
C LYS A 91 18.14 -7.14 2.46
N ILE A 92 17.84 -5.92 1.99
CA ILE A 92 17.80 -4.71 2.83
C ILE A 92 16.78 -4.87 3.97
N SER A 93 15.61 -5.46 3.70
CA SER A 93 14.58 -5.65 4.72
C SER A 93 14.94 -6.75 5.71
N HIS A 94 15.40 -7.91 5.21
CA HIS A 94 15.75 -9.05 6.06
C HIS A 94 16.98 -8.75 6.94
N ASP A 95 17.99 -8.05 6.41
CA ASP A 95 19.16 -7.63 7.20
C ASP A 95 18.75 -6.72 8.38
N GLN A 96 17.65 -5.98 8.25
CA GLN A 96 17.06 -5.15 9.31
C GLN A 96 16.02 -5.92 10.15
N GLY A 97 15.77 -7.18 9.83
CA GLY A 97 14.90 -8.09 10.59
C GLY A 97 13.40 -7.85 10.39
N ALA A 98 12.97 -7.16 9.34
CA ALA A 98 11.57 -6.97 8.99
C ALA A 98 11.16 -7.93 7.86
N LYS A 99 9.94 -8.46 7.93
CA LYS A 99 9.33 -9.13 6.77
C LYS A 99 8.99 -8.12 5.70
N ILE A 100 9.21 -8.52 4.44
CA ILE A 100 8.97 -7.63 3.29
C ILE A 100 7.75 -8.07 2.49
N ILE A 101 6.84 -7.11 2.26
CA ILE A 101 5.61 -7.28 1.49
C ILE A 101 5.68 -6.35 0.27
N MET A 102 5.71 -6.90 -0.93
CA MET A 102 5.76 -6.10 -2.15
C MET A 102 4.37 -5.56 -2.49
N GLN A 103 4.17 -4.23 -2.45
CA GLN A 103 2.89 -3.65 -2.84
C GLN A 103 2.80 -3.55 -4.36
N ILE A 104 1.96 -4.37 -4.98
CA ILE A 104 1.81 -4.47 -6.44
C ILE A 104 0.61 -3.67 -6.95
N GLY A 105 0.81 -2.96 -8.06
CA GLY A 105 -0.24 -2.10 -8.61
C GLY A 105 -0.02 -1.68 -10.05
N HIS A 106 -1.03 -0.98 -10.58
CA HIS A 106 -1.05 -0.39 -11.93
C HIS A 106 -1.75 0.96 -11.86
N SER A 107 -1.20 2.00 -12.49
CA SER A 107 -1.74 3.36 -12.38
C SER A 107 -3.07 3.56 -13.14
N GLY A 108 -3.37 2.72 -14.12
CA GLY A 108 -4.56 2.90 -14.96
C GLY A 108 -4.50 4.24 -15.70
N TYR A 109 -5.62 4.97 -15.76
CA TYR A 109 -5.67 6.27 -16.44
C TYR A 109 -4.82 7.38 -15.77
N LYS A 110 -4.26 7.12 -14.59
CA LYS A 110 -3.37 8.05 -13.87
C LYS A 110 -1.91 7.90 -14.26
N ASP A 111 -1.63 7.12 -15.27
CA ASP A 111 -0.32 6.89 -15.80
C ASP A 111 0.39 8.20 -16.19
N ASN A 112 1.69 8.22 -16.05
CA ASN A 112 2.55 9.27 -16.56
C ASN A 112 3.11 8.84 -17.92
N ARG A 113 2.60 9.43 -19.00
CA ARG A 113 2.96 9.07 -20.38
C ARG A 113 4.45 9.13 -20.69
N SER A 114 5.18 10.04 -20.04
CA SER A 114 6.63 10.13 -20.21
C SER A 114 7.38 8.92 -19.66
N MET A 115 6.74 8.15 -18.77
CA MET A 115 7.34 7.01 -18.08
C MET A 115 6.85 5.65 -18.60
N THR A 116 5.86 5.63 -19.50
CA THR A 116 5.30 4.38 -20.05
C THR A 116 6.19 3.67 -21.05
N ARG A 117 7.39 4.21 -21.32
CA ARG A 117 8.36 3.60 -22.27
C ARG A 117 7.76 3.31 -23.64
N GLY A 118 6.86 4.19 -24.12
CA GLY A 118 6.19 4.05 -25.41
C GLY A 118 4.93 3.17 -25.41
N TYR A 119 4.57 2.57 -24.30
CA TYR A 119 3.32 1.82 -24.19
C TYR A 119 2.10 2.74 -24.06
N ASN A 120 0.98 2.30 -24.60
CA ASN A 120 -0.27 3.05 -24.50
C ASN A 120 -0.84 3.02 -23.08
N VAL A 121 -1.18 4.18 -22.55
CA VAL A 121 -1.93 4.30 -21.30
C VAL A 121 -3.31 3.69 -21.48
N VAL A 122 -3.68 2.82 -20.54
CA VAL A 122 -4.96 2.12 -20.56
C VAL A 122 -5.87 2.57 -19.42
N SER A 123 -7.18 2.46 -19.64
CA SER A 123 -8.21 2.77 -18.67
C SER A 123 -9.25 1.66 -18.56
N VAL A 124 -9.97 1.65 -17.46
CA VAL A 124 -11.10 0.72 -17.24
C VAL A 124 -12.24 1.01 -18.21
N SER A 125 -12.55 2.30 -18.41
CA SER A 125 -13.62 2.78 -19.28
C SER A 125 -13.17 4.01 -20.05
N ASP A 126 -13.99 4.49 -20.97
CA ASP A 126 -13.71 5.72 -21.72
C ASP A 126 -13.46 6.90 -20.76
N ASN A 127 -12.33 7.51 -20.93
CA ASN A 127 -11.95 8.71 -20.20
C ASN A 127 -11.55 9.81 -21.19
N ARG A 128 -12.58 10.50 -21.72
CA ARG A 128 -12.43 11.55 -22.74
C ARG A 128 -11.43 12.65 -22.35
N ARG A 129 -11.30 12.94 -21.04
CA ARG A 129 -10.36 13.96 -20.52
C ARG A 129 -8.91 13.51 -20.56
N LYS A 130 -8.66 12.20 -20.53
CA LYS A 130 -7.32 11.62 -20.39
C LYS A 130 -6.77 11.04 -21.70
N ARG A 131 -7.58 10.94 -22.77
CA ARG A 131 -7.19 10.32 -24.05
C ARG A 131 -6.53 8.95 -23.86
N THR A 132 -7.08 8.14 -22.98
CA THR A 132 -6.59 6.79 -22.68
C THR A 132 -7.38 5.78 -23.51
N ARG A 133 -6.73 4.67 -23.83
CA ARG A 133 -7.39 3.56 -24.51
C ARG A 133 -8.08 2.66 -23.49
N VAL A 134 -9.34 2.33 -23.74
CA VAL A 134 -10.11 1.39 -22.92
C VAL A 134 -9.57 -0.02 -23.12
N MET A 135 -9.36 -0.75 -22.01
CA MET A 135 -9.02 -2.17 -22.07
C MET A 135 -10.19 -3.00 -22.59
N THR A 136 -9.91 -3.88 -23.53
CA THR A 136 -10.84 -4.94 -23.94
C THR A 136 -11.03 -5.94 -22.78
N THR A 137 -12.06 -6.80 -22.88
CA THR A 137 -12.28 -7.87 -21.88
C THR A 137 -11.10 -8.85 -21.84
N ILE A 138 -10.48 -9.14 -22.99
CA ILE A 138 -9.27 -9.98 -23.04
C ILE A 138 -8.12 -9.31 -22.30
N GLU A 139 -7.90 -8.02 -22.49
CA GLU A 139 -6.85 -7.27 -21.81
C GLU A 139 -7.08 -7.15 -20.29
N VAL A 140 -8.33 -7.15 -19.85
CA VAL A 140 -8.65 -7.24 -18.40
C VAL A 140 -8.19 -8.60 -17.85
N GLN A 141 -8.41 -9.70 -18.58
CA GLN A 141 -7.92 -11.03 -18.18
C GLN A 141 -6.38 -11.09 -18.20
N GLU A 142 -5.74 -10.51 -19.21
CA GLU A 142 -4.27 -10.40 -19.25
C GLU A 142 -3.71 -9.54 -18.10
N MET A 143 -4.43 -8.49 -17.69
CA MET A 143 -4.05 -7.68 -16.54
C MET A 143 -4.07 -8.51 -15.24
N VAL A 144 -5.04 -9.39 -15.04
CA VAL A 144 -5.03 -10.34 -13.91
C VAL A 144 -3.77 -11.21 -13.92
N LYS A 145 -3.35 -11.71 -15.10
CA LYS A 145 -2.13 -12.50 -15.24
C LYS A 145 -0.86 -11.67 -14.90
N LYS A 146 -0.84 -10.37 -15.22
CA LYS A 146 0.28 -9.47 -14.85
C LYS A 146 0.42 -9.32 -13.35
N PHE A 147 -0.67 -9.18 -12.60
CA PHE A 147 -0.64 -9.19 -11.14
C PHE A 147 -0.14 -10.52 -10.59
N ALA A 148 -0.60 -11.64 -11.15
CA ALA A 148 -0.13 -12.96 -10.76
C ALA A 148 1.36 -13.16 -11.06
N ASN A 149 1.85 -12.67 -12.22
CA ASN A 149 3.27 -12.70 -12.57
C ASN A 149 4.12 -11.85 -11.60
N ALA A 150 3.65 -10.69 -11.19
CA ALA A 150 4.35 -9.88 -10.19
C ALA A 150 4.48 -10.65 -8.85
N ALA A 151 3.44 -11.35 -8.42
CA ALA A 151 3.50 -12.20 -7.23
C ALA A 151 4.50 -13.38 -7.42
N LYS A 152 4.54 -14.01 -8.61
CA LYS A 152 5.54 -15.01 -8.99
C LYS A 152 6.96 -14.46 -8.80
N LEU A 153 7.25 -13.30 -9.40
CA LEU A 153 8.55 -12.64 -9.28
C LEU A 153 8.89 -12.31 -7.82
N GLY A 154 7.89 -11.89 -7.02
CA GLY A 154 8.05 -11.69 -5.58
C GLY A 154 8.49 -12.97 -4.86
N ILE A 155 7.86 -14.09 -5.13
CA ILE A 155 8.24 -15.40 -4.57
C ILE A 155 9.67 -15.78 -4.99
N GLU A 156 10.02 -15.65 -6.26
CA GLU A 156 11.34 -15.97 -6.81
C GLU A 156 12.44 -15.03 -6.27
N ALA A 157 12.08 -13.81 -5.93
CA ALA A 157 12.99 -12.86 -5.27
C ALA A 157 13.18 -13.15 -3.77
N GLY A 158 12.31 -13.95 -3.15
CA GLY A 158 12.34 -14.25 -1.71
C GLY A 158 11.52 -13.30 -0.86
N MET A 159 10.54 -12.59 -1.44
CA MET A 159 9.58 -11.78 -0.67
C MET A 159 8.79 -12.65 0.32
N ASP A 160 8.41 -12.08 1.46
CA ASP A 160 7.51 -12.74 2.41
C ASP A 160 6.04 -12.66 1.98
N GLY A 161 5.72 -11.75 1.07
CA GLY A 161 4.36 -11.62 0.56
C GLY A 161 4.17 -10.50 -0.46
N VAL A 162 2.91 -10.32 -0.86
CA VAL A 162 2.46 -9.19 -1.68
C VAL A 162 1.26 -8.50 -1.05
N GLU A 163 1.13 -7.19 -1.28
CA GLU A 163 -0.06 -6.41 -0.98
C GLU A 163 -0.66 -5.89 -2.28
N ILE A 164 -1.92 -6.20 -2.53
CA ILE A 164 -2.65 -5.74 -3.72
C ILE A 164 -3.10 -4.30 -3.51
N GLN A 165 -2.66 -3.37 -4.36
CA GLN A 165 -3.00 -1.95 -4.26
C GLN A 165 -4.39 -1.66 -4.83
N GLY A 166 -5.42 -1.87 -4.01
CA GLY A 166 -6.83 -1.61 -4.33
C GLY A 166 -7.33 -0.25 -3.85
N SER A 167 -6.42 0.72 -3.60
CA SER A 167 -6.77 2.00 -3.02
C SER A 167 -6.27 3.19 -3.85
N ASN A 168 -6.59 4.39 -3.37
CA ASN A 168 -5.95 5.61 -3.81
C ASN A 168 -6.23 6.02 -5.27
N GLY A 169 -7.27 5.47 -5.91
CA GLY A 169 -7.65 5.78 -7.28
C GLY A 169 -6.74 5.13 -8.32
N TRP A 170 -5.98 4.08 -7.96
CA TRP A 170 -5.21 3.26 -8.89
C TRP A 170 -6.13 2.25 -9.60
N LEU A 171 -5.61 1.47 -10.53
CA LEU A 171 -6.39 0.66 -11.46
C LEU A 171 -7.48 -0.20 -10.78
N ILE A 172 -7.15 -0.90 -9.71
CA ILE A 172 -8.10 -1.78 -9.00
C ILE A 172 -9.26 -0.97 -8.40
N GLU A 173 -8.96 0.19 -7.78
CA GLU A 173 -10.01 1.09 -7.31
C GLU A 173 -10.80 1.70 -8.48
N GLN A 174 -10.16 1.92 -9.64
CA GLN A 174 -10.87 2.40 -10.84
C GLN A 174 -11.90 1.36 -11.34
N PHE A 175 -11.62 0.06 -11.20
CA PHE A 175 -12.62 -0.99 -11.45
C PHE A 175 -13.76 -0.96 -10.42
N PHE A 176 -13.45 -0.76 -9.17
CA PHE A 176 -14.42 -0.75 -8.08
C PHE A 176 -15.36 0.47 -8.13
N SER A 177 -14.86 1.62 -8.55
CA SER A 177 -15.58 2.89 -8.54
C SER A 177 -16.61 3.01 -9.67
N GLY A 178 -17.87 3.32 -9.33
CA GLY A 178 -18.93 3.57 -10.31
C GLY A 178 -18.70 4.79 -11.20
N ASN A 179 -17.85 5.76 -10.80
CA ASN A 179 -17.55 6.94 -11.62
C ASN A 179 -16.47 6.69 -12.67
N THR A 180 -15.63 5.67 -12.50
CA THR A 180 -14.54 5.36 -13.42
C THR A 180 -14.74 4.06 -14.18
N ASN A 181 -15.77 3.29 -13.81
CA ASN A 181 -16.09 2.02 -14.42
C ASN A 181 -17.51 2.06 -15.01
N SER A 182 -17.60 2.33 -16.31
CA SER A 182 -18.83 2.26 -17.10
C SER A 182 -18.87 1.04 -18.04
N ARG A 183 -18.08 -0.01 -17.72
CA ARG A 183 -18.07 -1.26 -18.50
C ARG A 183 -19.42 -1.96 -18.43
N THR A 184 -19.72 -2.71 -19.47
CA THR A 184 -20.95 -3.53 -19.59
C THR A 184 -20.67 -5.03 -19.59
N ASP A 185 -19.40 -5.42 -19.43
CA ASP A 185 -19.01 -6.82 -19.25
C ASP A 185 -19.08 -7.23 -17.76
N ASN A 186 -18.60 -8.44 -17.44
CA ASN A 186 -18.65 -9.02 -16.10
C ASN A 186 -17.79 -8.28 -15.03
N CYS A 187 -17.07 -7.23 -15.42
CA CYS A 187 -16.28 -6.39 -14.51
C CYS A 187 -16.86 -4.97 -14.37
N GLY A 188 -18.08 -4.70 -14.84
CA GLY A 188 -18.72 -3.38 -14.80
C GLY A 188 -20.22 -3.44 -14.49
N GLY A 189 -20.87 -2.27 -14.41
CA GLY A 189 -22.29 -2.14 -14.06
C GLY A 189 -22.55 -2.20 -12.56
N SER A 190 -23.09 -3.31 -12.05
CA SER A 190 -23.40 -3.45 -10.62
C SER A 190 -22.15 -3.39 -9.73
N LEU A 191 -22.33 -3.06 -8.45
CA LEU A 191 -21.21 -3.09 -7.48
C LEU A 191 -20.58 -4.48 -7.43
N GLU A 192 -21.38 -5.54 -7.46
CA GLU A 192 -20.88 -6.91 -7.46
C GLU A 192 -19.99 -7.20 -8.66
N ALA A 193 -20.42 -6.84 -9.87
CA ALA A 193 -19.62 -7.00 -11.08
C ALA A 193 -18.33 -6.17 -11.03
N ARG A 194 -18.36 -4.96 -10.46
CA ARG A 194 -17.15 -4.13 -10.28
C ARG A 194 -16.15 -4.72 -9.28
N MET A 195 -16.59 -5.59 -8.37
CA MET A 195 -15.70 -6.33 -7.46
C MET A 195 -15.02 -7.55 -8.14
N ASN A 196 -15.49 -8.02 -9.28
CA ASN A 196 -14.95 -9.22 -9.92
C ASN A 196 -13.46 -9.10 -10.25
N PHE A 197 -13.02 -7.96 -10.79
CA PHE A 197 -11.61 -7.78 -11.13
C PHE A 197 -10.69 -7.91 -9.89
N PRO A 198 -10.86 -7.13 -8.80
CA PRO A 198 -10.04 -7.29 -7.60
C PRO A 198 -10.10 -8.70 -7.00
N LEU A 199 -11.27 -9.32 -6.94
CA LEU A 199 -11.42 -10.67 -6.38
C LEU A 199 -10.71 -11.73 -7.25
N THR A 200 -10.78 -11.60 -8.58
CA THR A 200 -10.07 -12.49 -9.51
C THR A 200 -8.55 -12.32 -9.41
N VAL A 201 -8.06 -11.11 -9.17
CA VAL A 201 -6.62 -10.86 -8.91
C VAL A 201 -6.16 -11.63 -7.68
N ILE A 202 -6.93 -11.58 -6.57
CA ILE A 202 -6.59 -12.34 -5.35
C ILE A 202 -6.52 -13.83 -5.65
N ASP A 203 -7.52 -14.37 -6.34
CA ASP A 203 -7.55 -15.80 -6.68
C ASP A 203 -6.40 -16.22 -7.60
N ALA A 204 -6.00 -15.35 -8.52
CA ALA A 204 -4.86 -15.62 -9.41
C ALA A 204 -3.53 -15.66 -8.65
N ILE A 205 -3.34 -14.76 -7.70
CA ILE A 205 -2.15 -14.72 -6.83
C ILE A 205 -2.11 -15.95 -5.92
N ASP A 206 -3.24 -16.36 -5.36
CA ASP A 206 -3.33 -17.57 -4.53
C ASP A 206 -3.00 -18.84 -5.33
N ARG A 207 -3.41 -18.91 -6.60
CA ARG A 207 -2.99 -20.02 -7.49
C ARG A 207 -1.48 -20.05 -7.66
N VAL A 208 -0.81 -18.90 -7.85
CA VAL A 208 0.66 -18.82 -7.91
C VAL A 208 1.28 -19.29 -6.60
N ARG A 209 0.80 -18.81 -5.46
CA ARG A 209 1.23 -19.25 -4.13
C ARG A 209 1.19 -20.77 -3.99
N LYS A 210 0.09 -21.39 -4.41
CA LYS A 210 -0.08 -22.86 -4.40
C LYS A 210 0.85 -23.56 -5.36
N GLN A 211 1.02 -23.06 -6.58
CA GLN A 211 1.94 -23.64 -7.59
C GLN A 211 3.40 -23.65 -7.11
N TYR A 212 3.80 -22.63 -6.37
CA TYR A 212 5.16 -22.54 -5.79
C TYR A 212 5.29 -23.25 -4.44
N ASN A 213 4.21 -23.88 -3.95
CA ASN A 213 4.16 -24.53 -2.64
C ASN A 213 4.66 -23.61 -1.51
N ARG A 214 4.15 -22.36 -1.49
CA ARG A 214 4.51 -21.32 -0.52
C ARG A 214 3.30 -20.94 0.35
N PRO A 215 2.77 -21.86 1.18
CA PRO A 215 1.64 -21.55 2.07
C PRO A 215 1.95 -20.41 3.03
N ASP A 216 3.22 -20.17 3.33
CA ASP A 216 3.75 -19.09 4.15
C ASP A 216 3.69 -17.71 3.45
N PHE A 217 3.52 -17.66 2.12
CA PHE A 217 3.50 -16.39 1.38
C PHE A 217 2.27 -15.58 1.73
N ILE A 218 2.48 -14.37 2.23
CA ILE A 218 1.43 -13.46 2.70
C ILE A 218 0.75 -12.78 1.52
N ILE A 219 -0.57 -12.74 1.49
CA ILE A 219 -1.36 -11.97 0.53
C ILE A 219 -2.19 -10.96 1.31
N GLY A 220 -1.88 -9.67 1.15
CA GLY A 220 -2.64 -8.57 1.72
C GLY A 220 -3.44 -7.82 0.67
N TYR A 221 -4.45 -7.07 1.10
CA TYR A 221 -5.24 -6.22 0.23
C TYR A 221 -5.41 -4.83 0.85
N ARG A 222 -5.00 -3.78 0.12
CA ARG A 222 -5.19 -2.39 0.55
C ARG A 222 -6.36 -1.74 -0.16
N PHE A 223 -7.23 -1.06 0.59
CA PHE A 223 -8.44 -0.42 0.06
C PHE A 223 -8.61 1.00 0.60
N SER A 224 -9.36 1.83 -0.13
CA SER A 224 -9.86 3.12 0.36
C SER A 224 -11.24 2.95 1.00
N PRO A 225 -11.52 3.58 2.14
CA PRO A 225 -12.81 3.41 2.82
C PRO A 225 -13.98 4.02 2.06
N GLU A 226 -13.79 5.21 1.53
CA GLU A 226 -14.72 5.95 0.68
C GLU A 226 -13.97 7.08 -0.02
N ARG A 227 -14.48 7.53 -1.16
CA ARG A 227 -13.90 8.66 -1.88
C ARG A 227 -14.99 9.56 -2.40
N PRO A 228 -15.14 10.79 -1.83
CA PRO A 228 -16.06 11.80 -2.37
C PRO A 228 -15.78 12.07 -3.85
N GLY A 229 -16.82 12.07 -4.68
CA GLY A 229 -16.70 12.28 -6.12
C GLY A 229 -16.08 11.13 -6.92
N GLN A 230 -15.72 10.00 -6.27
CA GLN A 230 -15.13 8.82 -6.94
C GLN A 230 -16.12 7.65 -7.10
N GLY A 231 -17.40 7.85 -6.78
CA GLY A 231 -18.46 6.88 -7.09
C GLY A 231 -18.57 5.67 -6.17
N PHE A 232 -18.05 5.76 -4.94
CA PHE A 232 -18.31 4.76 -3.91
C PHE A 232 -18.29 5.38 -2.50
N THR A 233 -19.04 4.75 -1.61
CA THR A 233 -19.25 5.16 -0.21
C THR A 233 -18.79 4.09 0.75
N MET A 234 -18.86 4.35 2.06
CA MET A 234 -18.62 3.34 3.10
C MET A 234 -19.48 2.09 2.91
N LYS A 235 -20.76 2.25 2.47
CA LYS A 235 -21.64 1.10 2.20
C LYS A 235 -21.06 0.16 1.15
N ASP A 236 -20.50 0.71 0.08
CA ASP A 236 -19.89 -0.08 -1.00
C ASP A 236 -18.62 -0.78 -0.50
N SER A 237 -17.78 -0.07 0.25
CA SER A 237 -16.55 -0.64 0.81
C SER A 237 -16.82 -1.72 1.87
N LEU A 238 -17.90 -1.61 2.63
CA LEU A 238 -18.32 -2.67 3.56
C LEU A 238 -18.73 -3.95 2.82
N GLN A 239 -19.40 -3.83 1.66
CA GLN A 239 -19.68 -5.00 0.81
C GLN A 239 -18.40 -5.60 0.22
N LEU A 240 -17.41 -4.76 -0.13
CA LEU A 240 -16.09 -5.27 -0.54
C LEU A 240 -15.43 -6.05 0.62
N ILE A 241 -15.46 -5.52 1.84
CA ILE A 241 -14.91 -6.21 3.03
C ILE A 241 -15.57 -7.58 3.22
N ASP A 242 -16.90 -7.69 3.06
CA ASP A 242 -17.60 -8.97 3.18
C ASP A 242 -17.07 -10.02 2.20
N ARG A 243 -16.69 -9.60 1.00
CA ARG A 243 -16.10 -10.49 -0.01
C ARG A 243 -14.62 -10.78 0.26
N LEU A 244 -13.87 -9.78 0.76
CA LEU A 244 -12.44 -9.93 1.06
C LEU A 244 -12.17 -10.90 2.21
N VAL A 245 -13.02 -10.92 3.25
CA VAL A 245 -12.83 -11.81 4.40
C VAL A 245 -13.08 -13.29 4.05
N GLU A 246 -13.70 -13.58 2.91
CA GLU A 246 -13.90 -14.93 2.37
C GLU A 246 -12.76 -15.37 1.44
N LYS A 247 -11.83 -14.45 1.12
CA LYS A 247 -10.69 -14.73 0.25
C LYS A 247 -9.47 -15.22 1.05
N PRO A 248 -8.53 -15.91 0.41
CA PRO A 248 -7.34 -16.46 1.07
C PRO A 248 -6.30 -15.38 1.40
N LEU A 249 -6.75 -14.31 2.02
CA LEU A 249 -5.93 -13.19 2.49
C LEU A 249 -5.38 -13.43 3.90
N GLN A 250 -4.26 -12.78 4.22
CA GLN A 250 -3.68 -12.77 5.55
C GLN A 250 -3.98 -11.47 6.30
N TYR A 251 -4.27 -10.39 5.59
CA TYR A 251 -4.72 -9.12 6.19
C TYR A 251 -5.43 -8.22 5.17
N VAL A 252 -6.15 -7.24 5.68
CA VAL A 252 -6.61 -6.07 4.93
C VAL A 252 -5.97 -4.80 5.50
N HIS A 253 -5.69 -3.82 4.64
CA HIS A 253 -5.02 -2.58 5.00
C HIS A 253 -5.86 -1.38 4.53
N VAL A 254 -6.35 -0.56 5.45
CA VAL A 254 -7.12 0.63 5.08
C VAL A 254 -6.20 1.80 4.72
N SER A 255 -6.52 2.52 3.66
CA SER A 255 -5.77 3.74 3.27
C SER A 255 -6.46 4.97 3.84
N LEU A 256 -5.90 5.54 4.92
CA LEU A 256 -6.41 6.73 5.60
C LEU A 256 -5.35 7.83 5.72
N LEU A 257 -5.78 9.09 5.68
CA LEU A 257 -4.95 10.24 6.04
C LEU A 257 -4.88 10.45 7.56
N GLY A 258 -5.95 10.12 8.28
CA GLY A 258 -6.04 10.21 9.73
C GLY A 258 -6.71 8.98 10.30
N PHE A 259 -6.07 8.33 11.28
CA PHE A 259 -6.55 7.10 11.91
C PHE A 259 -7.96 7.26 12.50
N TYR A 260 -8.23 8.40 13.13
CA TYR A 260 -9.50 8.71 13.77
C TYR A 260 -10.52 9.41 12.86
N SER A 261 -10.31 9.40 11.55
CA SER A 261 -11.23 10.03 10.61
C SER A 261 -12.59 9.34 10.58
N HIS A 262 -13.64 10.13 10.75
CA HIS A 262 -15.03 9.66 10.73
C HIS A 262 -15.51 9.30 9.32
N ALA A 263 -16.51 8.43 9.24
CA ALA A 263 -17.24 8.16 8.01
C ALA A 263 -17.95 9.43 7.51
N ARG A 264 -18.13 9.53 6.20
CA ARG A 264 -18.80 10.68 5.55
C ARG A 264 -20.12 10.28 4.91
N ARG A 265 -20.18 9.12 4.26
CA ARG A 265 -21.35 8.66 3.50
C ARG A 265 -21.50 7.15 3.56
N GLY A 266 -22.73 6.68 3.67
CA GLY A 266 -23.07 5.25 3.56
C GLY A 266 -22.79 4.43 4.83
N ALA A 267 -22.50 5.09 5.96
CA ALA A 267 -22.40 4.49 7.28
C ALA A 267 -22.69 5.56 8.35
N ASP A 268 -22.69 5.17 9.63
CA ASP A 268 -22.83 6.08 10.75
C ASP A 268 -21.66 7.07 10.80
N THR A 269 -21.96 8.35 10.57
CA THR A 269 -20.96 9.42 10.53
C THR A 269 -20.46 9.87 11.91
N SER A 270 -21.06 9.39 12.98
CA SER A 270 -20.59 9.59 14.36
C SER A 270 -19.42 8.64 14.71
N LEU A 271 -19.21 7.59 13.91
CA LEU A 271 -18.17 6.60 14.12
C LEU A 271 -16.96 6.83 13.22
N THR A 272 -15.78 6.43 13.70
CA THR A 272 -14.57 6.42 12.89
C THR A 272 -14.61 5.29 11.86
N ARG A 273 -13.97 5.51 10.70
CA ARG A 273 -13.84 4.48 9.66
C ARG A 273 -13.14 3.24 10.18
N MET A 274 -12.10 3.42 11.01
CA MET A 274 -11.37 2.29 11.63
C MET A 274 -12.31 1.40 12.43
N LYS A 275 -13.11 1.99 13.34
CA LYS A 275 -14.07 1.23 14.16
C LYS A 275 -15.09 0.50 13.30
N ILE A 276 -15.65 1.18 12.28
CA ILE A 276 -16.67 0.57 11.40
C ILE A 276 -16.10 -0.65 10.67
N PHE A 277 -14.88 -0.55 10.11
CA PHE A 277 -14.24 -1.71 9.45
C PHE A 277 -13.86 -2.81 10.43
N HIS A 278 -13.31 -2.47 11.59
CA HIS A 278 -13.02 -3.43 12.63
C HIS A 278 -14.27 -4.25 13.01
N ASP A 279 -15.38 -3.56 13.31
CA ASP A 279 -16.64 -4.20 13.68
C ASP A 279 -17.18 -5.09 12.54
N ARG A 280 -17.04 -4.64 11.27
CA ARG A 280 -17.49 -5.42 10.10
C ARG A 280 -16.64 -6.65 9.84
N ILE A 281 -15.33 -6.54 9.99
CA ILE A 281 -14.39 -7.67 9.86
C ILE A 281 -14.61 -8.68 10.97
N ASN A 282 -14.88 -8.21 12.18
CA ASN A 282 -15.19 -9.03 13.36
C ASN A 282 -14.19 -10.19 13.57
N GLY A 283 -12.91 -9.88 13.58
CA GLY A 283 -11.83 -10.83 13.84
C GLY A 283 -11.52 -11.85 12.73
N ARG A 284 -12.24 -11.81 11.59
CA ARG A 284 -12.03 -12.77 10.48
C ARG A 284 -10.71 -12.58 9.74
N LEU A 285 -10.18 -11.35 9.72
CA LEU A 285 -8.87 -10.99 9.21
C LEU A 285 -8.25 -9.89 10.06
N PRO A 286 -6.91 -9.86 10.21
CA PRO A 286 -6.24 -8.70 10.79
C PRO A 286 -6.46 -7.45 9.94
N LEU A 287 -6.67 -6.31 10.61
CA LEU A 287 -6.76 -5.00 9.99
C LEU A 287 -5.47 -4.20 10.27
N ILE A 288 -4.83 -3.70 9.23
CA ILE A 288 -3.75 -2.72 9.35
C ILE A 288 -4.36 -1.32 9.29
N GLY A 289 -4.19 -0.55 10.37
CA GLY A 289 -4.61 0.84 10.48
C GLY A 289 -3.46 1.80 10.21
N VAL A 290 -3.76 2.97 9.65
CA VAL A 290 -2.78 4.00 9.28
C VAL A 290 -3.40 5.40 9.39
N GLY A 291 -2.59 6.40 9.65
CA GLY A 291 -2.98 7.79 9.43
C GLY A 291 -2.57 8.76 10.53
N SER A 292 -1.61 9.65 10.22
CA SER A 292 -1.22 10.83 11.03
C SER A 292 -0.86 10.52 12.50
N LEU A 293 -0.11 9.44 12.72
CA LEU A 293 0.43 9.07 14.02
C LEU A 293 1.91 9.45 14.07
N TYR A 294 2.28 10.44 14.89
CA TYR A 294 3.62 11.04 14.88
C TYR A 294 4.42 10.79 16.13
N THR A 295 3.79 10.47 17.25
CA THR A 295 4.47 10.21 18.53
C THR A 295 4.26 8.78 18.99
N ALA A 296 5.12 8.27 19.86
CA ALA A 296 4.99 6.94 20.43
C ALA A 296 3.64 6.77 21.18
N ASP A 297 3.18 7.81 21.87
CA ASP A 297 1.88 7.78 22.56
C ASP A 297 0.72 7.72 21.57
N GLN A 298 0.75 8.50 20.49
CA GLN A 298 -0.29 8.42 19.44
C GLN A 298 -0.34 7.03 18.78
N ILE A 299 0.81 6.40 18.57
CA ILE A 299 0.90 5.03 18.02
C ILE A 299 0.28 4.03 19.01
N LEU A 300 0.63 4.15 20.29
CA LEU A 300 0.08 3.31 21.36
C LEU A 300 -1.44 3.52 21.51
N ASP A 301 -1.91 4.77 21.52
CA ASP A 301 -3.33 5.10 21.62
C ASP A 301 -4.12 4.49 20.46
N ALA A 302 -3.60 4.57 19.24
CA ALA A 302 -4.22 3.96 18.06
C ALA A 302 -4.30 2.43 18.22
N TYR A 303 -3.25 1.78 18.69
CA TYR A 303 -3.24 0.34 18.96
C TYR A 303 -4.23 -0.03 20.08
N ASN A 304 -4.25 0.73 21.16
CA ASN A 304 -5.12 0.48 22.34
C ASN A 304 -6.62 0.67 22.04
N THR A 305 -7.00 1.27 20.89
CA THR A 305 -8.40 1.27 20.47
C THR A 305 -8.93 -0.15 20.23
N GLY A 306 -8.05 -1.12 19.98
CA GLY A 306 -8.41 -2.46 19.56
C GLY A 306 -8.97 -2.56 18.14
N TRP A 307 -8.96 -1.47 17.36
CA TRP A 307 -9.54 -1.45 16.02
C TRP A 307 -8.59 -1.98 14.93
N ALA A 308 -7.32 -2.13 15.24
CA ALA A 308 -6.32 -2.64 14.31
C ALA A 308 -5.33 -3.58 15.00
N GLU A 309 -5.03 -4.70 14.38
CA GLU A 309 -4.01 -5.65 14.84
C GLU A 309 -2.59 -5.15 14.56
N PHE A 310 -2.44 -4.31 13.52
CA PHE A 310 -1.18 -3.67 13.15
C PHE A 310 -1.38 -2.18 12.91
N VAL A 311 -0.37 -1.39 13.27
CA VAL A 311 -0.31 0.06 13.02
C VAL A 311 0.77 0.32 11.98
N ALA A 312 0.38 0.87 10.83
CA ALA A 312 1.30 1.25 9.77
C ALA A 312 1.72 2.71 9.90
N LEU A 313 3.01 2.96 9.80
CA LEU A 313 3.64 4.27 9.96
C LEU A 313 4.31 4.71 8.66
N GLY A 314 3.94 5.87 8.17
CA GLY A 314 4.53 6.46 6.96
C GLY A 314 5.40 7.67 7.28
N ARG A 315 4.80 8.84 7.46
CA ARG A 315 5.51 10.11 7.70
C ARG A 315 6.47 10.05 8.88
N THR A 316 6.07 9.39 9.93
CA THR A 316 6.90 9.23 11.13
C THR A 316 8.17 8.46 10.84
N VAL A 317 8.09 7.42 10.01
CA VAL A 317 9.26 6.66 9.54
C VAL A 317 10.12 7.50 8.59
N MET A 318 9.51 8.32 7.74
CA MET A 318 10.27 9.24 6.88
C MET A 318 11.11 10.22 7.71
N LEU A 319 10.56 10.76 8.80
CA LEU A 319 11.22 11.71 9.68
C LEU A 319 12.21 11.06 10.68
N ASN A 320 12.05 9.77 10.96
CA ASN A 320 12.81 9.06 11.98
C ASN A 320 13.33 7.72 11.47
N PRO A 321 14.55 7.69 10.88
CA PRO A 321 15.16 6.43 10.42
C PRO A 321 15.37 5.41 11.55
N ASN A 322 15.46 5.88 12.80
CA ASN A 322 15.68 5.10 14.02
C ASN A 322 14.46 5.09 14.96
N LEU A 323 13.24 5.19 14.42
CA LEU A 323 12.01 5.35 15.22
C LEU A 323 11.87 4.31 16.34
N ILE A 324 12.08 3.05 16.03
CA ILE A 324 11.88 1.96 17.00
C ILE A 324 12.97 1.95 18.08
N GLU A 325 14.20 2.33 17.72
CA GLU A 325 15.30 2.50 18.66
C GLU A 325 14.95 3.57 19.69
N LEU A 326 14.47 4.75 19.25
CA LEU A 326 14.05 5.83 20.15
C LEU A 326 12.98 5.37 21.16
N ILE A 327 12.00 4.58 20.72
CA ILE A 327 10.97 4.04 21.62
C ILE A 327 11.56 3.03 22.60
N LYS A 328 12.43 2.14 22.13
CA LYS A 328 13.05 1.09 22.96
C LYS A 328 14.04 1.61 23.99
N GLU A 329 14.69 2.74 23.70
CA GLU A 329 15.70 3.36 24.57
C GLU A 329 15.15 4.45 25.50
N ASP A 330 13.82 4.58 25.62
CA ASP A 330 13.16 5.63 26.42
C ASP A 330 13.44 7.07 25.93
N ARG A 331 13.74 7.21 24.65
CA ARG A 331 14.04 8.46 23.94
C ARG A 331 12.90 8.91 23.03
N GLU A 332 11.68 8.48 23.30
CA GLU A 332 10.50 8.80 22.47
C GLU A 332 10.22 10.31 22.36
N LYS A 333 10.76 11.13 23.24
CA LYS A 333 10.68 12.60 23.17
C LYS A 333 11.54 13.20 22.05
N GLU A 334 12.49 12.44 21.52
CA GLU A 334 13.35 12.86 20.40
C GLU A 334 12.70 12.57 19.03
N ILE A 335 11.56 11.88 18.98
CA ILE A 335 10.85 11.60 17.74
C ILE A 335 10.47 12.90 17.05
N GLN A 336 10.96 13.06 15.82
CA GLN A 336 10.65 14.22 14.98
C GLN A 336 9.22 14.11 14.44
N THR A 337 8.43 15.15 14.63
CA THR A 337 7.02 15.20 14.20
C THR A 337 6.81 16.09 12.97
N HIS A 338 7.81 16.85 12.58
CA HIS A 338 7.85 17.73 11.42
C HIS A 338 9.25 17.75 10.79
N PHE A 339 9.31 18.12 9.51
CA PHE A 339 10.56 18.21 8.78
C PHE A 339 11.31 19.51 9.15
N ASP A 340 12.58 19.39 9.47
CA ASP A 340 13.50 20.47 9.81
C ASP A 340 14.63 20.53 8.76
N TRP A 341 14.78 21.64 8.05
CA TRP A 341 15.80 21.79 7.02
C TRP A 341 17.24 21.70 7.56
N ASP A 342 17.47 22.10 8.81
CA ASP A 342 18.79 22.00 9.44
C ASP A 342 19.19 20.54 9.69
N LYS A 343 18.20 19.64 9.75
CA LYS A 343 18.36 18.19 9.92
C LYS A 343 18.20 17.37 8.63
N LYS A 344 18.17 18.01 7.46
CA LYS A 344 17.90 17.33 6.17
C LYS A 344 18.75 16.08 5.94
N ASN A 345 20.02 16.10 6.32
CA ASN A 345 20.95 14.97 6.17
C ASN A 345 20.58 13.78 7.07
N PHE A 346 19.99 14.03 8.24
CA PHE A 346 19.51 12.98 9.15
C PHE A 346 18.37 12.18 8.52
N TYR A 347 17.48 12.85 7.78
CA TYR A 347 16.35 12.17 7.15
C TYR A 347 16.74 11.33 5.94
N ARG A 348 17.90 11.55 5.36
CA ARG A 348 18.41 10.83 4.16
C ARG A 348 17.40 10.82 3.02
N TYR A 349 16.66 11.93 2.82
CA TYR A 349 15.70 12.07 1.74
C TYR A 349 16.38 12.01 0.38
N THR A 350 15.73 11.36 -0.58
CA THR A 350 16.17 11.38 -1.98
C THR A 350 16.13 12.80 -2.55
N PRO A 351 16.90 13.10 -3.61
CA PRO A 351 16.86 14.42 -4.24
C PRO A 351 15.44 14.85 -4.63
N ALA A 352 14.62 13.93 -5.18
CA ALA A 352 13.24 14.22 -5.55
C ALA A 352 12.35 14.52 -4.34
N MET A 353 12.57 13.84 -3.20
CA MET A 353 11.86 14.15 -1.96
C MET A 353 12.23 15.54 -1.41
N LEU A 354 13.50 15.92 -1.47
CA LEU A 354 13.95 17.25 -1.04
C LEU A 354 13.39 18.35 -1.94
N GLN A 355 13.37 18.13 -3.26
CA GLN A 355 12.73 19.04 -4.21
C GLN A 355 11.24 19.20 -3.91
N ALA A 356 10.51 18.10 -3.74
CA ALA A 356 9.09 18.13 -3.39
C ALA A 356 8.84 18.92 -2.10
N LYS A 357 9.69 18.78 -1.08
CA LYS A 357 9.61 19.57 0.15
C LYS A 357 9.87 21.05 -0.09
N SER A 358 10.85 21.42 -0.92
CA SER A 358 11.16 22.82 -1.24
C SER A 358 10.02 23.52 -2.01
N GLU A 359 9.25 22.75 -2.78
CA GLU A 359 8.07 23.21 -3.50
C GLU A 359 6.80 23.25 -2.61
N GLY A 360 6.94 23.02 -1.31
CA GLY A 360 5.84 23.02 -0.34
C GLY A 360 4.94 21.79 -0.43
N MET A 361 5.36 20.74 -1.14
CA MET A 361 4.64 19.47 -1.14
C MET A 361 4.86 18.76 0.19
N ASP A 362 3.79 18.48 0.90
CA ASP A 362 3.81 17.48 1.95
C ASP A 362 3.82 16.11 1.25
N LEU A 363 4.96 15.43 1.22
CA LEU A 363 5.15 14.13 0.56
C LEU A 363 4.14 13.07 1.00
N ALA A 364 3.50 13.29 2.12
CA ALA A 364 2.43 12.47 2.63
C ALA A 364 1.03 12.97 2.25
N ARG A 365 0.87 14.19 1.77
CA ARG A 365 -0.38 14.66 1.17
C ARG A 365 -0.27 14.49 -0.33
N ARG A 366 -1.26 13.82 -0.91
CA ARG A 366 -1.47 13.86 -2.36
C ARG A 366 -1.65 15.32 -2.76
N THR A 367 -0.90 15.76 -3.76
CA THR A 367 -1.22 16.98 -4.48
C THR A 367 -2.71 16.95 -4.81
N PRO A 368 -3.52 17.94 -4.37
CA PRO A 368 -4.82 18.13 -4.97
C PRO A 368 -4.50 18.39 -6.45
N HIS A 369 -5.04 17.58 -7.37
CA HIS A 369 -5.12 18.04 -8.75
C HIS A 369 -5.69 19.44 -8.71
N ARG A 370 -4.93 20.45 -9.10
CA ARG A 370 -5.45 21.78 -9.33
C ARG A 370 -6.66 21.61 -10.24
N ILE A 371 -7.84 21.72 -9.65
CA ILE A 371 -9.06 21.98 -10.40
C ILE A 371 -8.80 23.37 -10.97
N ARG A 372 -8.30 23.43 -12.20
CA ARG A 372 -8.41 24.66 -12.98
C ARG A 372 -9.90 24.83 -13.24
N HIS A 373 -10.45 25.87 -12.68
CA HIS A 373 -11.80 26.35 -12.96
C HIS A 373 -12.02 26.58 -14.45
#